data_e16378048bbc30c6c4c1d7dde5b7f0e3
#
_entry.id   e16378048bbc30c6c4c1d7dde5b7f0e3
#
_cell.length_a   1.000
_cell.length_b   1.000
_cell.length_c   1.000
_cell.angle_alpha   90.00
_cell.angle_beta   90.00
_cell.angle_gamma   90.00
#
_symmetry.space_group_name_H-M   'P 1'
#
loop_
_entity.id
_entity.type
_entity.pdbx_description
1 polymer ?
#
loop_
_entity_poly.entity_id
_entity_poly.type
_entity_poly.pdbx_seq_one_letter_code
_entity_poly.pdbx_strand_id
1 'polypeptide(L)'
;LTQIINLPAAGEVLIAGDDLQFAAALTYQGSPLNLGSVTSVTAVLKQTAVAADASGVTYTVGHGLTVTNCAGGQLTWNVPRADVGANRWYRIFVTDTSARDGTALAGRLTLTDG
;
A
#
# COMPACT_ATOMS: atom_id res chain seq x y z
N LEU A 1 0.07 -14.56 -13.40
CA LEU A 1 0.60 -14.94 -12.10
C LEU A 1 0.50 -13.78 -11.11
N THR A 2 0.47 -14.11 -9.84
CA THR A 2 0.46 -13.12 -8.76
C THR A 2 1.79 -13.17 -8.02
N GLN A 3 2.44 -12.02 -7.89
CA GLN A 3 3.68 -11.89 -7.14
C GLN A 3 3.37 -11.34 -5.75
N ILE A 4 3.89 -11.98 -4.70
CA ILE A 4 3.68 -11.58 -3.30
C ILE A 4 4.91 -10.82 -2.82
N ILE A 5 4.70 -9.62 -2.27
CA ILE A 5 5.78 -8.72 -1.85
C ILE A 5 5.48 -8.21 -0.45
N ASN A 6 6.48 -8.29 0.43
CA ASN A 6 6.37 -7.70 1.76
C ASN A 6 6.76 -6.23 1.73
N LEU A 7 5.95 -5.37 2.33
CA LEU A 7 6.26 -3.96 2.44
C LEU A 7 6.83 -3.64 3.83
N PRO A 8 7.77 -2.70 3.93
CA PRO A 8 8.34 -1.92 2.82
C PRO A 8 9.18 -2.79 1.90
N ALA A 9 9.09 -2.51 0.59
CA ALA A 9 9.85 -3.27 -0.40
C ALA A 9 11.35 -3.02 -0.18
N ALA A 10 12.12 -4.10 -0.07
CA ALA A 10 13.55 -4.05 0.23
C ALA A 10 14.39 -4.41 -0.99
N GLY A 11 14.03 -3.86 -2.14
CA GLY A 11 14.76 -4.09 -3.37
C GLY A 11 14.29 -5.30 -4.17
N GLU A 12 13.12 -5.85 -3.85
CA GLU A 12 12.54 -6.91 -4.66
C GLU A 12 12.31 -6.41 -6.08
N VAL A 13 12.61 -7.28 -7.05
CA VAL A 13 12.35 -6.99 -8.45
C VAL A 13 10.94 -7.45 -8.78
N LEU A 14 10.08 -6.52 -9.18
CA LEU A 14 8.71 -6.81 -9.60
C LEU A 14 8.69 -7.05 -11.10
N ILE A 15 7.89 -8.02 -11.53
CA ILE A 15 7.78 -8.37 -12.94
C ILE A 15 6.58 -7.65 -13.52
N ALA A 16 6.82 -6.82 -14.55
CA ALA A 16 5.76 -6.10 -15.23
C ALA A 16 4.78 -7.09 -15.89
N GLY A 17 3.50 -6.78 -15.78
CA GLY A 17 2.45 -7.62 -16.33
C GLY A 17 1.87 -8.63 -15.35
N ASP A 18 2.50 -8.86 -14.21
CA ASP A 18 1.95 -9.71 -13.16
C ASP A 18 1.00 -8.90 -12.26
N ASP A 19 0.00 -9.58 -11.70
CA ASP A 19 -0.76 -9.02 -10.58
C ASP A 19 0.14 -8.99 -9.35
N LEU A 20 -0.01 -7.96 -8.53
CA LEU A 20 0.80 -7.78 -7.33
C LEU A 20 -0.06 -7.95 -6.08
N GLN A 21 0.49 -8.63 -5.08
CA GLN A 21 -0.11 -8.72 -3.75
C GLN A 21 0.92 -8.26 -2.73
N PHE A 22 0.65 -7.14 -2.06
CA PHE A 22 1.52 -6.61 -1.05
C PHE A 22 1.04 -7.04 0.33
N ALA A 23 1.96 -7.53 1.15
CA ALA A 23 1.71 -7.76 2.57
C ALA A 23 2.35 -6.62 3.35
N ALA A 24 1.56 -5.88 4.10
CA ALA A 24 2.03 -4.71 4.84
C ALA A 24 1.79 -4.88 6.34
N ALA A 25 2.78 -4.48 7.14
CA ALA A 25 2.66 -4.37 8.58
C ALA A 25 2.88 -2.91 8.95
N LEU A 26 1.82 -2.22 9.38
CA LEU A 26 1.88 -0.81 9.71
C LEU A 26 2.31 -0.62 11.15
N THR A 27 3.21 0.34 11.37
CA THR A 27 3.72 0.64 12.71
C THR A 27 3.53 2.12 13.02
N TYR A 28 3.46 2.41 14.32
CA TYR A 28 3.42 3.78 14.83
C TYR A 28 4.38 3.87 16.01
N GLN A 29 5.36 4.75 15.93
CA GLN A 29 6.39 4.93 16.96
C GLN A 29 7.09 3.61 17.34
N GLY A 30 7.36 2.77 16.32
CA GLY A 30 8.07 1.52 16.52
C GLY A 30 7.24 0.34 17.01
N SER A 31 5.94 0.54 17.24
CA SER A 31 5.02 -0.50 17.68
C SER A 31 3.98 -0.80 16.62
N PRO A 32 3.41 -2.01 16.56
CA PRO A 32 2.34 -2.31 15.62
C PRO A 32 1.17 -1.34 15.79
N LEU A 33 0.65 -0.83 14.67
CA LEU A 33 -0.48 0.09 14.67
C LEU A 33 -1.78 -0.71 14.81
N ASN A 34 -2.57 -0.41 15.83
CA ASN A 34 -3.89 -1.01 15.98
C ASN A 34 -4.85 -0.36 14.99
N LEU A 35 -5.27 -1.09 13.97
CA LEU A 35 -6.16 -0.58 12.94
C LEU A 35 -7.59 -0.35 13.44
N GLY A 36 -7.93 -0.90 14.60
CA GLY A 36 -9.21 -0.60 15.25
C GLY A 36 -9.28 0.81 15.84
N SER A 37 -8.13 1.49 16.01
CA SER A 37 -8.07 2.84 16.57
C SER A 37 -8.03 3.93 15.49
N VAL A 38 -8.07 3.57 14.22
CA VAL A 38 -8.09 4.51 13.10
C VAL A 38 -9.42 4.46 12.38
N THR A 39 -9.81 5.56 11.74
CA THR A 39 -11.09 5.66 11.02
C THR A 39 -11.02 4.93 9.69
N SER A 40 -9.88 5.05 8.97
CA SER A 40 -9.72 4.42 7.67
C SER A 40 -8.26 4.18 7.33
N VAL A 41 -8.04 3.23 6.42
CA VAL A 41 -6.73 2.95 5.82
C VAL A 41 -6.90 3.09 4.32
N THR A 42 -6.00 3.83 3.69
CA THR A 42 -6.03 4.08 2.24
C THR A 42 -4.66 3.82 1.66
N ALA A 43 -4.62 3.15 0.52
CA ALA A 43 -3.40 2.94 -0.26
C ALA A 43 -3.55 3.65 -1.61
N VAL A 44 -2.48 4.25 -2.08
CA VAL A 44 -2.44 4.95 -3.37
C VAL A 44 -1.24 4.44 -4.16
N LEU A 45 -1.48 4.14 -5.43
CA LEU A 45 -0.44 3.78 -6.38
C LEU A 45 -0.36 4.90 -7.43
N LYS A 46 0.78 5.56 -7.54
CA LYS A 46 0.94 6.74 -8.40
C LYS A 46 2.28 6.74 -9.11
N GLN A 47 2.45 7.66 -10.06
CA GLN A 47 3.63 7.65 -10.93
C GLN A 47 4.89 8.14 -10.22
N THR A 48 4.78 9.18 -9.41
CA THR A 48 5.92 9.76 -8.69
C THR A 48 5.52 10.12 -7.27
N ALA A 49 6.51 10.31 -6.40
CA ALA A 49 6.29 10.69 -5.01
C ALA A 49 5.58 12.04 -4.86
N VAL A 50 5.81 12.96 -5.82
CA VAL A 50 5.24 14.32 -5.78
C VAL A 50 3.90 14.43 -6.50
N ALA A 51 3.47 13.38 -7.21
CA ALA A 51 2.17 13.38 -7.86
C ALA A 51 1.06 13.47 -6.82
N ALA A 52 -0.03 14.17 -7.14
CA ALA A 52 -1.19 14.23 -6.26
C ALA A 52 -1.80 12.83 -6.08
N ASP A 53 -2.25 12.49 -4.88
CA ASP A 53 -2.87 11.19 -4.62
C ASP A 53 -4.09 10.97 -5.53
N ALA A 54 -4.83 12.03 -5.83
CA ALA A 54 -6.00 11.94 -6.71
C ALA A 54 -5.65 11.58 -8.16
N SER A 55 -4.39 11.73 -8.57
CA SER A 55 -3.95 11.35 -9.92
C SER A 55 -3.57 9.88 -10.02
N GLY A 56 -3.50 9.16 -8.91
CA GLY A 56 -3.16 7.75 -8.87
C GLY A 56 -4.39 6.87 -8.71
N VAL A 57 -4.15 5.58 -8.47
CA VAL A 57 -5.20 4.61 -8.19
C VAL A 57 -5.32 4.48 -6.67
N THR A 58 -6.53 4.64 -6.15
CA THR A 58 -6.81 4.63 -4.70
C THR A 58 -7.48 3.32 -4.31
N TYR A 59 -7.05 2.75 -3.19
CA TYR A 59 -7.56 1.50 -2.63
C TYR A 59 -7.97 1.73 -1.18
N THR A 60 -9.08 1.11 -0.79
CA THR A 60 -9.58 1.18 0.59
C THR A 60 -9.88 -0.23 1.09
N VAL A 61 -10.14 -0.37 2.39
CA VAL A 61 -10.55 -1.66 2.96
C VAL A 61 -11.87 -2.09 2.32
N GLY A 62 -11.88 -3.32 1.78
CA GLY A 62 -12.99 -3.83 0.98
C GLY A 62 -12.86 -3.54 -0.51
N HIS A 63 -11.94 -2.66 -0.91
CA HIS A 63 -11.69 -2.28 -2.31
C HIS A 63 -10.20 -2.35 -2.59
N GLY A 64 -9.63 -3.55 -2.52
CA GLY A 64 -8.22 -3.82 -2.74
C GLY A 64 -7.41 -4.05 -1.49
N LEU A 65 -7.84 -3.54 -0.33
CA LEU A 65 -7.19 -3.76 0.96
C LEU A 65 -8.01 -4.74 1.80
N THR A 66 -7.31 -5.68 2.45
CA THR A 66 -7.90 -6.63 3.40
C THR A 66 -7.08 -6.61 4.67
N VAL A 67 -7.73 -6.32 5.81
CA VAL A 67 -7.06 -6.37 7.11
C VAL A 67 -6.95 -7.83 7.54
N THR A 68 -5.72 -8.30 7.74
CA THR A 68 -5.46 -9.69 8.16
C THR A 68 -5.23 -9.80 9.66
N ASN A 69 -4.70 -8.74 10.30
CA ASN A 69 -4.54 -8.68 11.75
C ASN A 69 -4.72 -7.23 12.19
N CYS A 70 -5.91 -6.91 12.67
CA CYS A 70 -6.29 -5.56 13.07
C CYS A 70 -5.38 -5.00 14.19
N ALA A 71 -5.18 -5.76 15.25
CA ALA A 71 -4.38 -5.32 16.39
C ALA A 71 -2.90 -5.20 16.05
N GLY A 72 -2.41 -6.02 15.12
CA GLY A 72 -1.01 -6.01 14.67
C GLY A 72 -0.71 -5.09 13.51
N GLY A 73 -1.70 -4.37 12.99
CA GLY A 73 -1.51 -3.47 11.87
C GLY A 73 -1.24 -4.17 10.54
N GLN A 74 -1.59 -5.43 10.41
CA GLN A 74 -1.27 -6.23 9.22
C GLN A 74 -2.42 -6.21 8.22
N LEU A 75 -2.07 -6.01 6.95
CA LEU A 75 -3.04 -6.01 5.86
C LEU A 75 -2.42 -6.55 4.58
N THR A 76 -3.29 -6.93 3.66
CA THR A 76 -2.94 -7.36 2.31
C THR A 76 -3.51 -6.35 1.31
N TRP A 77 -2.71 -5.99 0.32
CA TRP A 77 -3.10 -5.05 -0.72
C TRP A 77 -2.95 -5.73 -2.09
N ASN A 78 -4.07 -5.91 -2.79
CA ASN A 78 -4.09 -6.52 -4.10
C ASN A 78 -4.10 -5.44 -5.17
N VAL A 79 -3.14 -5.51 -6.10
CA VAL A 79 -3.01 -4.56 -7.20
C VAL A 79 -3.09 -5.34 -8.51
N PRO A 80 -4.22 -5.23 -9.25
CA PRO A 80 -4.31 -5.84 -10.57
C PRO A 80 -3.25 -5.26 -11.51
N ARG A 81 -2.75 -6.09 -12.44
CA ARG A 81 -1.71 -5.64 -13.37
C ARG A 81 -2.12 -4.41 -14.18
N ALA A 82 -3.43 -4.26 -14.46
CA ALA A 82 -3.93 -3.11 -15.21
C ALA A 82 -3.70 -1.78 -14.48
N ASP A 83 -3.66 -1.80 -13.13
CA ASP A 83 -3.44 -0.60 -12.33
C ASP A 83 -1.96 -0.25 -12.19
N VAL A 84 -1.06 -1.20 -12.42
CA VAL A 84 0.38 -0.95 -12.28
C VAL A 84 0.87 0.04 -13.33
N GLY A 85 0.74 -0.30 -14.61
CA GLY A 85 1.08 0.60 -15.73
C GLY A 85 2.39 1.36 -15.50
N ALA A 86 2.31 2.69 -15.53
CA ALA A 86 3.45 3.57 -15.28
C ALA A 86 3.60 3.95 -13.80
N ASN A 87 2.79 3.40 -12.91
CA ASN A 87 2.82 3.76 -11.49
C ASN A 87 3.99 3.06 -10.80
N ARG A 88 4.88 3.86 -10.17
CA ARG A 88 6.13 3.37 -9.57
C ARG A 88 6.30 3.81 -8.13
N TRP A 89 5.28 4.44 -7.54
CA TRP A 89 5.34 4.93 -6.17
C TRP A 89 4.09 4.50 -5.42
N TYR A 90 4.26 4.04 -4.19
CA TYR A 90 3.12 3.69 -3.34
C TYR A 90 3.13 4.51 -2.06
N ARG A 91 1.94 4.72 -1.51
CA ARG A 91 1.75 5.35 -0.22
C ARG A 91 0.57 4.68 0.47
N ILE A 92 0.77 4.29 1.72
CA ILE A 92 -0.31 3.81 2.59
C ILE A 92 -0.44 4.79 3.74
N PHE A 93 -1.63 5.35 3.92
CA PHE A 93 -1.88 6.28 4.99
C PHE A 93 -3.14 5.90 5.76
N VAL A 94 -3.21 6.39 7.00
CA VAL A 94 -4.35 6.16 7.89
C VAL A 94 -4.95 7.48 8.28
N THR A 95 -6.26 7.50 8.49
CA THR A 95 -6.98 8.65 9.02
C THR A 95 -7.39 8.32 10.45
N ASP A 96 -7.00 9.13 11.42
CA ASP A 96 -7.32 8.91 12.81
C ASP A 96 -8.74 9.42 13.15
N THR A 97 -9.15 9.22 14.42
CA THR A 97 -10.48 9.63 14.86
C THR A 97 -10.65 11.16 14.91
N SER A 98 -9.57 11.92 14.80
CA SER A 98 -9.59 13.38 14.69
C SER A 98 -9.53 13.86 13.25
N ALA A 99 -9.75 12.98 12.27
CA ALA A 99 -9.72 13.25 10.84
C ALA A 99 -8.34 13.72 10.33
N ARG A 100 -7.25 13.34 11.02
CA ARG A 100 -5.89 13.63 10.57
C ARG A 100 -5.32 12.45 9.83
N ASP A 101 -4.67 12.72 8.71
CA ASP A 101 -4.01 11.71 7.91
C ASP A 101 -2.55 11.56 8.34
N GLY A 102 -2.08 10.32 8.39
CA GLY A 102 -0.69 10.01 8.67
C GLY A 102 -0.17 8.96 7.72
N THR A 103 0.95 9.23 7.05
CA THR A 103 1.59 8.25 6.18
C THR A 103 2.24 7.17 7.03
N ALA A 104 1.81 5.93 6.81
CA ALA A 104 2.36 4.77 7.52
C ALA A 104 3.48 4.10 6.73
N LEU A 105 3.31 4.00 5.41
CA LEU A 105 4.33 3.45 4.51
C LEU A 105 4.33 4.24 3.22
N ALA A 106 5.51 4.45 2.65
CA ALA A 106 5.66 5.02 1.32
C ALA A 106 6.96 4.50 0.72
N GLY A 107 6.97 4.31 -0.57
CA GLY A 107 8.17 3.81 -1.22
C GLY A 107 8.05 3.74 -2.73
N ARG A 108 9.14 3.33 -3.33
CA ARG A 108 9.28 3.23 -4.77
C ARG A 108 9.26 1.77 -5.19
N LEU A 109 8.55 1.49 -6.29
CA LEU A 109 8.52 0.17 -6.88
C LEU A 109 9.51 0.12 -8.05
N THR A 110 10.28 -0.95 -8.11
CA THR A 110 11.18 -1.23 -9.24
C THR A 110 10.58 -2.36 -10.04
N LEU A 111 10.26 -2.09 -11.31
CA LEU A 111 9.70 -3.08 -12.21
C LEU A 111 10.71 -3.44 -13.27
N THR A 112 10.69 -4.70 -13.68
CA THR A 112 11.45 -5.19 -14.83
C THR A 112 10.48 -5.81 -15.82
N ASP A 113 10.83 -5.76 -17.10
CA ASP A 113 10.04 -6.44 -18.13
C ASP A 113 10.14 -7.95 -17.93
N GLY A 114 8.99 -8.58 -17.91
CA GLY A 114 8.87 -10.01 -17.66
C GLY A 114 9.23 -10.90 -18.82
#